data_6add5edf5bf001037d98c926e7473058
#
_entry.id   6add5edf5bf001037d98c926e7473058
#
_cell.length_a   1.000
_cell.length_b   1.000
_cell.length_c   1.000
_cell.angle_alpha   90.00
_cell.angle_beta   90.00
_cell.angle_gamma   90.00
#
_symmetry.space_group_name_H-M   'P 1'
#
loop_
_entity.id
_entity.type
_entity.pdbx_description
1 polymer ?
#
loop_
_entity_poly.entity_id
_entity_poly.type
_entity_poly.pdbx_seq_one_letter_code
_entity_poly.pdbx_strand_id
1 'polypeptide(L)'
;MAVIKMKPTSPGQRAVVKVTREHLHKGEPYAPLLEPQFQKAGRNNNGHITTRHKGGGHKHHYRVVDFKRNKDGIPAKVERIEYDPNRTAHIALVCYADGERAYIIAPRGVEPGTSLMNGAEAPIRAGNTLPIRNIPVGSTIHCIELQPGKGAQIVRSAGTSATLLAREGTYAQVRMRSGEVRKIHIECRATIGEVANGEHNLRVIGKAGVKRWMGIRPTVRGVAMNPVDHPHGGGEGRTGTGGEPRDPWGNLTKGYRTRNNKRTQVMIVSRRKK
;
A
#
# COMPACT_ATOMS: atom_id res chain seq x y z
N MET A 1 8.11 -11.30 19.81
CA MET A 1 6.69 -10.95 19.56
C MET A 1 6.65 -9.72 18.67
N ALA A 2 5.81 -9.72 17.65
CA ALA A 2 5.77 -8.61 16.66
C ALA A 2 5.02 -7.36 17.17
N VAL A 3 4.23 -7.44 18.25
CA VAL A 3 3.46 -6.33 18.81
C VAL A 3 3.64 -6.19 20.31
N ILE A 4 3.65 -4.93 20.78
CA ILE A 4 3.79 -4.59 22.20
C ILE A 4 2.59 -3.72 22.61
N LYS A 5 1.87 -4.12 23.64
CA LYS A 5 0.87 -3.30 24.32
C LYS A 5 1.56 -2.35 25.29
N MET A 6 1.29 -1.05 25.16
CA MET A 6 1.89 -0.04 26.03
C MET A 6 1.29 -0.08 27.44
N LYS A 7 2.09 0.32 28.44
CA LYS A 7 1.61 0.49 29.82
C LYS A 7 0.55 1.61 29.85
N PRO A 8 -0.55 1.46 30.61
CA PRO A 8 -1.64 2.44 30.66
C PRO A 8 -1.33 3.63 31.57
N THR A 9 -0.21 4.32 31.30
CA THR A 9 0.28 5.45 32.10
C THR A 9 -0.52 6.75 31.88
N SER A 10 -1.26 6.84 30.76
CA SER A 10 -2.13 7.96 30.45
C SER A 10 -3.32 7.52 29.59
N PRO A 11 -4.43 8.30 29.54
CA PRO A 11 -5.58 7.96 28.69
C PRO A 11 -5.21 7.68 27.23
N GLY A 12 -4.24 8.46 26.67
CA GLY A 12 -3.79 8.28 25.31
C GLY A 12 -2.94 7.02 25.08
N GLN A 13 -2.32 6.46 26.11
CA GLN A 13 -1.50 5.24 26.02
C GLN A 13 -2.25 3.96 26.40
N ARG A 14 -3.36 4.06 27.14
CA ARG A 14 -4.13 2.93 27.67
C ARG A 14 -4.44 1.84 26.61
N ALA A 15 -4.80 2.24 25.40
CA ALA A 15 -5.19 1.33 24.33
C ALA A 15 -4.13 1.20 23.22
N VAL A 16 -2.92 1.76 23.39
CA VAL A 16 -1.90 1.76 22.33
C VAL A 16 -1.27 0.39 22.18
N VAL A 17 -1.27 -0.11 20.95
CA VAL A 17 -0.50 -1.28 20.53
C VAL A 17 0.48 -0.85 19.45
N LYS A 18 1.77 -1.09 19.66
CA LYS A 18 2.84 -0.78 18.71
C LYS A 18 3.38 -2.06 18.08
N VAL A 19 3.79 -1.97 16.83
CA VAL A 19 4.59 -3.00 16.17
C VAL A 19 6.07 -2.77 16.53
N THR A 20 6.79 -3.84 16.86
CA THR A 20 8.25 -3.79 17.11
C THR A 20 8.99 -3.43 15.84
N ARG A 21 10.09 -2.68 15.99
CA ARG A 21 10.92 -2.20 14.87
C ARG A 21 12.41 -2.43 15.13
N GLU A 22 12.75 -3.42 15.92
CA GLU A 22 14.11 -3.71 16.35
C GLU A 22 15.02 -4.09 15.19
N HIS A 23 14.46 -4.77 14.18
CA HIS A 23 15.16 -5.20 12.97
C HIS A 23 15.39 -4.08 11.95
N LEU A 24 14.83 -2.88 12.18
CA LEU A 24 14.99 -1.76 11.26
C LEU A 24 16.24 -0.96 11.58
N HIS A 25 16.86 -0.44 10.53
CA HIS A 25 17.96 0.51 10.65
C HIS A 25 17.52 1.76 11.41
N LYS A 26 18.31 2.19 12.40
CA LYS A 26 18.01 3.33 13.27
C LYS A 26 18.66 4.64 12.82
N GLY A 27 19.56 4.56 11.84
CA GLY A 27 20.27 5.73 11.32
C GLY A 27 19.48 6.50 10.26
N GLU A 28 20.14 7.50 9.69
CA GLU A 28 19.58 8.34 8.65
C GLU A 28 19.32 7.56 7.36
N PRO A 29 18.25 7.90 6.60
CA PRO A 29 18.00 7.31 5.28
C PRO A 29 19.09 7.72 4.28
N TYR A 30 19.22 6.97 3.19
CA TYR A 30 20.20 7.25 2.15
C TYR A 30 19.85 8.54 1.39
N ALA A 31 20.63 9.61 1.62
CA ALA A 31 20.34 10.97 1.17
C ALA A 31 20.15 11.12 -0.37
N PRO A 32 20.94 10.44 -1.24
CA PRO A 32 20.76 10.57 -2.69
C PRO A 32 19.40 10.08 -3.22
N LEU A 33 18.68 9.25 -2.47
CA LEU A 33 17.35 8.73 -2.82
C LEU A 33 16.22 9.43 -2.06
N LEU A 34 16.47 10.63 -1.51
CA LEU A 34 15.46 11.45 -0.84
C LEU A 34 15.04 12.64 -1.72
N GLU A 35 13.74 12.84 -1.81
CA GLU A 35 13.15 14.01 -2.45
C GLU A 35 12.29 14.81 -1.47
N PRO A 36 12.24 16.14 -1.60
CA PRO A 36 11.33 16.96 -0.80
C PRO A 36 9.88 16.61 -1.14
N GLN A 37 9.03 16.47 -0.10
CA GLN A 37 7.62 16.18 -0.27
C GLN A 37 6.77 17.31 0.28
N PHE A 38 6.23 18.13 -0.61
CA PHE A 38 5.31 19.21 -0.26
C PHE A 38 3.89 18.70 -0.07
N GLN A 39 3.26 19.10 1.03
CA GLN A 39 1.87 18.72 1.32
C GLN A 39 0.91 19.71 0.65
N LYS A 40 0.16 19.24 -0.33
CA LYS A 40 -0.89 20.02 -1.02
C LYS A 40 -2.23 20.04 -0.26
N ALA A 41 -2.31 19.39 0.89
CA ALA A 41 -3.51 19.31 1.75
C ALA A 41 -4.83 18.98 0.99
N GLY A 42 -4.75 18.11 -0.01
CA GLY A 42 -5.89 17.67 -0.81
C GLY A 42 -6.39 18.68 -1.83
N ARG A 43 -5.62 19.75 -2.12
CA ARG A 43 -5.97 20.77 -3.13
C ARG A 43 -5.43 20.37 -4.51
N ASN A 44 -6.18 20.74 -5.55
CA ASN A 44 -5.76 20.65 -6.94
C ASN A 44 -4.89 21.86 -7.34
N ASN A 45 -4.56 21.99 -8.64
CA ASN A 45 -3.81 23.12 -9.21
C ASN A 45 -4.54 24.49 -9.07
N ASN A 46 -5.89 24.48 -8.99
CA ASN A 46 -6.72 25.69 -8.80
C ASN A 46 -6.98 26.02 -7.32
N GLY A 47 -6.35 25.31 -6.37
CA GLY A 47 -6.52 25.52 -4.94
C GLY A 47 -7.80 24.93 -4.33
N HIS A 48 -8.67 24.31 -5.14
CA HIS A 48 -9.90 23.68 -4.65
C HIS A 48 -9.63 22.33 -3.98
N ILE A 49 -10.37 22.03 -2.92
CA ILE A 49 -10.28 20.75 -2.22
C ILE A 49 -10.95 19.65 -3.07
N THR A 50 -10.15 18.78 -3.67
CA THR A 50 -10.62 17.61 -4.44
C THR A 50 -10.54 16.32 -3.64
N THR A 51 -9.71 16.28 -2.61
CA THR A 51 -9.59 15.15 -1.68
C THR A 51 -9.75 15.66 -0.26
N ARG A 52 -10.90 15.38 0.37
CA ARG A 52 -11.19 15.83 1.73
C ARG A 52 -10.34 15.10 2.78
N HIS A 53 -10.29 15.65 3.99
CA HIS A 53 -9.65 15.07 5.17
C HIS A 53 -8.13 14.84 5.03
N LYS A 54 -7.43 15.66 4.25
CA LYS A 54 -5.97 15.65 4.08
C LYS A 54 -5.35 16.92 4.62
N GLY A 55 -4.13 16.82 5.16
CA GLY A 55 -3.31 17.96 5.56
C GLY A 55 -2.89 17.97 7.03
N GLY A 56 -1.92 18.83 7.37
CA GLY A 56 -1.41 19.04 8.72
C GLY A 56 -0.63 17.87 9.32
N GLY A 57 -0.04 17.01 8.51
CA GLY A 57 0.80 15.91 8.96
C GLY A 57 2.23 16.33 9.30
N HIS A 58 2.99 15.43 9.90
CA HIS A 58 4.41 15.61 10.17
C HIS A 58 5.18 15.77 8.85
N LYS A 59 6.14 16.70 8.80
CA LYS A 59 7.02 16.93 7.65
C LYS A 59 7.93 15.72 7.44
N HIS A 60 8.04 15.23 6.22
CA HIS A 60 8.92 14.11 5.86
C HIS A 60 9.34 14.19 4.39
N HIS A 61 10.41 13.49 4.05
CA HIS A 61 10.88 13.34 2.67
C HIS A 61 10.27 12.12 2.00
N TYR A 62 10.13 12.19 0.68
CA TYR A 62 9.80 11.03 -0.14
C TYR A 62 11.07 10.16 -0.34
N ARG A 63 10.91 8.83 -0.35
CA ARG A 63 11.96 7.88 -0.72
C ARG A 63 11.69 7.43 -2.14
N VAL A 64 12.67 7.65 -3.03
CA VAL A 64 12.60 7.16 -4.41
C VAL A 64 12.74 5.64 -4.37
N VAL A 65 11.66 4.94 -4.67
CA VAL A 65 11.61 3.47 -4.64
C VAL A 65 11.57 2.95 -6.06
N ASP A 66 12.44 2.01 -6.37
CA ASP A 66 12.44 1.31 -7.65
C ASP A 66 11.28 0.31 -7.72
N PHE A 67 10.24 0.70 -8.46
CA PHE A 67 9.10 -0.15 -8.75
C PHE A 67 9.24 -0.92 -10.06
N LYS A 68 10.23 -0.60 -10.90
CA LYS A 68 10.42 -1.23 -12.20
C LYS A 68 11.27 -2.50 -12.10
N ARG A 69 12.30 -2.48 -11.25
CA ARG A 69 13.21 -3.60 -11.06
C ARG A 69 13.77 -4.12 -12.38
N ASN A 70 14.23 -3.20 -13.25
CA ASN A 70 14.63 -3.48 -14.63
C ASN A 70 16.15 -3.77 -14.83
N LYS A 71 16.92 -3.84 -13.77
CA LYS A 71 18.32 -4.29 -13.80
C LYS A 71 18.37 -5.82 -13.80
N ASP A 72 18.24 -6.41 -14.99
CA ASP A 72 18.20 -7.86 -15.16
C ASP A 72 19.62 -8.46 -15.12
N GLY A 73 19.74 -9.65 -14.53
CA GLY A 73 21.00 -10.39 -14.44
C GLY A 73 22.03 -9.83 -13.46
N ILE A 74 21.85 -8.62 -12.95
CA ILE A 74 22.79 -7.99 -12.00
C ILE A 74 22.35 -8.32 -10.57
N PRO A 75 23.15 -9.05 -9.79
CA PRO A 75 22.83 -9.35 -8.41
C PRO A 75 22.88 -8.08 -7.55
N ALA A 76 21.96 -7.98 -6.60
CA ALA A 76 21.86 -6.89 -5.63
C ALA A 76 21.93 -7.47 -4.21
N LYS A 77 22.73 -6.86 -3.34
CA LYS A 77 22.80 -7.24 -1.93
C LYS A 77 21.97 -6.28 -1.08
N VAL A 78 21.14 -6.79 -0.19
CA VAL A 78 20.42 -5.99 0.80
C VAL A 78 21.39 -5.45 1.82
N GLU A 79 21.57 -4.13 1.88
CA GLU A 79 22.41 -3.47 2.88
C GLU A 79 21.70 -3.33 4.23
N ARG A 80 20.43 -2.88 4.20
CA ARG A 80 19.66 -2.63 5.42
C ARG A 80 18.14 -2.52 5.10
N ILE A 81 17.31 -2.66 6.13
CA ILE A 81 15.86 -2.46 6.05
C ILE A 81 15.50 -1.19 6.82
N GLU A 82 14.71 -0.31 6.21
CA GLU A 82 14.37 1.00 6.75
C GLU A 82 12.86 1.22 6.92
N TYR A 83 12.52 2.12 7.83
CA TYR A 83 11.17 2.65 7.97
C TYR A 83 10.90 3.72 6.92
N ASP A 84 9.78 3.62 6.20
CA ASP A 84 9.31 4.68 5.30
C ASP A 84 8.02 5.31 5.83
N PRO A 85 7.99 6.63 6.10
CA PRO A 85 6.79 7.33 6.55
C PRO A 85 5.70 7.47 5.47
N ASN A 86 6.05 7.24 4.18
CA ASN A 86 5.13 7.41 3.06
C ASN A 86 4.26 6.18 2.79
N ARG A 87 4.62 5.03 3.37
CA ARG A 87 3.92 3.77 3.15
C ARG A 87 3.86 2.91 4.41
N THR A 88 3.00 1.90 4.36
CA THR A 88 2.86 0.95 5.47
C THR A 88 3.92 -0.14 5.46
N ALA A 89 4.44 -0.48 4.27
CA ALA A 89 5.52 -1.45 4.08
C ALA A 89 6.87 -0.84 4.48
N HIS A 90 7.79 -1.68 4.97
CA HIS A 90 9.20 -1.31 5.08
C HIS A 90 9.86 -1.30 3.71
N ILE A 91 10.96 -0.59 3.58
CA ILE A 91 11.81 -0.56 2.38
C ILE A 91 13.17 -1.17 2.69
N ALA A 92 13.78 -1.78 1.69
CA ALA A 92 15.14 -2.29 1.76
C ALA A 92 16.04 -1.45 0.86
N LEU A 93 17.16 -0.99 1.39
CA LEU A 93 18.25 -0.42 0.59
C LEU A 93 19.07 -1.58 0.04
N VAL A 94 19.15 -1.65 -1.29
CA VAL A 94 19.93 -2.66 -1.99
C VAL A 94 21.08 -1.99 -2.74
N CYS A 95 22.24 -2.67 -2.78
CA CYS A 95 23.39 -2.28 -3.59
C CYS A 95 23.59 -3.33 -4.66
N TYR A 96 23.52 -2.91 -5.90
CA TYR A 96 23.82 -3.76 -7.05
C TYR A 96 25.32 -3.98 -7.21
N ALA A 97 25.71 -5.03 -7.91
CA ALA A 97 27.14 -5.35 -8.14
C ALA A 97 27.90 -4.24 -8.90
N ASP A 98 27.19 -3.38 -9.63
CA ASP A 98 27.72 -2.20 -10.31
C ASP A 98 27.87 -0.97 -9.40
N GLY A 99 27.58 -1.08 -8.10
CA GLY A 99 27.68 -0.02 -7.10
C GLY A 99 26.45 0.88 -6.99
N GLU A 100 25.45 0.77 -7.89
CA GLU A 100 24.23 1.57 -7.77
C GLU A 100 23.36 1.09 -6.61
N ARG A 101 22.85 2.06 -5.84
CA ARG A 101 21.92 1.81 -4.74
C ARG A 101 20.49 2.16 -5.13
N ALA A 102 19.55 1.34 -4.71
CA ALA A 102 18.13 1.57 -4.90
C ALA A 102 17.32 1.17 -3.67
N TYR A 103 16.20 1.86 -3.43
CA TYR A 103 15.20 1.37 -2.49
C TYR A 103 14.21 0.44 -3.19
N ILE A 104 13.87 -0.65 -2.53
CA ILE A 104 12.80 -1.56 -2.95
C ILE A 104 11.80 -1.76 -1.82
N ILE A 105 10.59 -2.23 -2.12
CA ILE A 105 9.67 -2.70 -1.08
C ILE A 105 10.29 -3.94 -0.45
N ALA A 106 10.44 -3.93 0.88
CA ALA A 106 11.04 -5.06 1.61
C ALA A 106 10.11 -6.29 1.57
N PRO A 107 10.56 -7.42 1.03
CA PRO A 107 9.84 -8.69 1.10
C PRO A 107 9.93 -9.28 2.52
N ARG A 108 8.96 -10.09 2.90
CA ARG A 108 9.00 -10.85 4.16
C ARG A 108 10.10 -11.91 4.11
N GLY A 109 10.86 -12.04 5.22
CA GLY A 109 11.92 -13.02 5.36
C GLY A 109 13.24 -12.64 4.68
N VAL A 110 13.34 -11.45 4.08
CA VAL A 110 14.60 -10.92 3.55
C VAL A 110 15.29 -10.13 4.65
N GLU A 111 16.57 -10.41 4.85
CA GLU A 111 17.44 -9.81 5.88
C GLU A 111 18.62 -9.07 5.24
N PRO A 112 19.28 -8.17 5.97
CA PRO A 112 20.54 -7.60 5.52
C PRO A 112 21.55 -8.69 5.13
N GLY A 113 22.25 -8.50 4.02
CA GLY A 113 23.16 -9.51 3.44
C GLY A 113 22.54 -10.45 2.41
N THR A 114 21.20 -10.54 2.32
CA THR A 114 20.52 -11.37 1.33
C THR A 114 20.82 -10.87 -0.10
N SER A 115 21.17 -11.80 -1.00
CA SER A 115 21.32 -11.49 -2.43
C SER A 115 20.00 -11.64 -3.15
N LEU A 116 19.65 -10.65 -3.96
CA LEU A 116 18.45 -10.59 -4.79
C LEU A 116 18.84 -10.45 -6.26
N MET A 117 18.01 -10.96 -7.16
CA MET A 117 18.20 -10.86 -8.59
C MET A 117 16.90 -10.56 -9.31
N ASN A 118 17.01 -9.86 -10.44
CA ASN A 118 15.89 -9.55 -11.33
C ASN A 118 16.10 -10.22 -12.69
N GLY A 119 15.01 -10.42 -13.42
CA GLY A 119 15.06 -10.93 -14.79
C GLY A 119 14.45 -12.32 -14.96
N ALA A 120 14.44 -12.79 -16.20
CA ALA A 120 13.80 -14.06 -16.57
C ALA A 120 14.50 -15.27 -15.96
N GLU A 121 15.82 -15.19 -15.77
CA GLU A 121 16.68 -16.26 -15.24
C GLU A 121 16.88 -16.19 -13.71
N ALA A 122 16.25 -15.21 -13.05
CA ALA A 122 16.37 -15.07 -11.61
C ALA A 122 15.80 -16.32 -10.90
N PRO A 123 16.49 -16.86 -9.88
CA PRO A 123 15.99 -18.00 -9.12
C PRO A 123 14.68 -17.68 -8.41
N ILE A 124 13.83 -18.70 -8.24
CA ILE A 124 12.53 -18.56 -7.57
C ILE A 124 12.73 -18.50 -6.05
N ARG A 125 13.12 -17.31 -5.57
CA ARG A 125 13.34 -17.01 -4.15
C ARG A 125 12.62 -15.73 -3.75
N ALA A 126 12.21 -15.64 -2.49
CA ALA A 126 11.57 -14.44 -1.97
C ALA A 126 12.41 -13.18 -2.21
N GLY A 127 11.79 -12.15 -2.79
CA GLY A 127 12.44 -10.88 -3.12
C GLY A 127 12.98 -10.77 -4.55
N ASN A 128 13.12 -11.87 -5.28
CA ASN A 128 13.48 -11.84 -6.70
C ASN A 128 12.28 -11.43 -7.55
N THR A 129 12.56 -10.68 -8.61
CA THR A 129 11.54 -10.15 -9.52
C THR A 129 11.69 -10.77 -10.91
N LEU A 130 10.62 -11.40 -11.39
CA LEU A 130 10.58 -12.09 -12.67
C LEU A 130 9.35 -11.66 -13.49
N PRO A 131 9.38 -11.83 -14.83
CA PRO A 131 8.17 -11.86 -15.64
C PRO A 131 7.24 -12.99 -15.16
N ILE A 132 5.92 -12.73 -15.13
CA ILE A 132 4.93 -13.71 -14.63
C ILE A 132 4.99 -15.04 -15.40
N ARG A 133 5.39 -15.01 -16.66
CA ARG A 133 5.59 -16.24 -17.47
C ARG A 133 6.59 -17.22 -16.86
N ASN A 134 7.59 -16.72 -16.12
CA ASN A 134 8.66 -17.51 -15.51
C ASN A 134 8.35 -17.92 -14.06
N ILE A 135 7.24 -17.44 -13.48
CA ILE A 135 6.85 -17.75 -12.10
C ILE A 135 5.96 -18.99 -12.10
N PRO A 136 6.23 -20.01 -11.27
CA PRO A 136 5.36 -21.18 -11.16
C PRO A 136 3.95 -20.84 -10.71
N VAL A 137 2.96 -21.55 -11.24
CA VAL A 137 1.57 -21.49 -10.78
C VAL A 137 1.50 -21.93 -9.30
N GLY A 138 0.63 -21.30 -8.51
CA GLY A 138 0.53 -21.50 -7.07
C GLY A 138 1.45 -20.59 -6.25
N SER A 139 2.43 -19.92 -6.89
CA SER A 139 3.37 -19.04 -6.17
C SER A 139 2.66 -17.83 -5.56
N THR A 140 3.16 -17.45 -4.38
CA THR A 140 2.80 -16.17 -3.73
C THR A 140 3.66 -15.06 -4.29
N ILE A 141 3.04 -13.98 -4.74
CA ILE A 141 3.70 -12.84 -5.39
C ILE A 141 3.22 -11.50 -4.85
N HIS A 142 4.04 -10.47 -4.97
CA HIS A 142 3.72 -9.09 -4.61
C HIS A 142 4.36 -8.10 -5.60
N CYS A 143 4.14 -6.81 -5.43
CA CYS A 143 4.69 -5.76 -6.30
C CYS A 143 4.45 -6.05 -7.78
N ILE A 144 3.18 -6.25 -8.16
CA ILE A 144 2.79 -6.74 -9.48
C ILE A 144 2.53 -5.55 -10.42
N GLU A 145 3.05 -5.62 -11.63
CA GLU A 145 2.72 -4.70 -12.70
C GLU A 145 1.31 -4.96 -13.27
N LEU A 146 0.68 -3.92 -13.81
CA LEU A 146 -0.58 -4.03 -14.58
C LEU A 146 -0.36 -3.91 -16.09
N GLN A 147 0.75 -3.31 -16.48
CA GLN A 147 1.22 -3.19 -17.86
C GLN A 147 2.72 -3.43 -17.88
N PRO A 148 3.26 -4.17 -18.86
CA PRO A 148 4.68 -4.46 -18.95
C PRO A 148 5.53 -3.19 -18.93
N GLY A 149 6.59 -3.18 -18.11
CA GLY A 149 7.55 -2.07 -18.00
C GLY A 149 7.05 -0.82 -17.27
N LYS A 150 5.80 -0.78 -16.81
CA LYS A 150 5.26 0.38 -16.09
C LYS A 150 5.70 0.45 -14.64
N GLY A 151 6.20 -0.64 -14.09
CA GLY A 151 6.55 -0.81 -12.69
C GLY A 151 5.38 -1.29 -11.84
N ALA A 152 5.68 -1.78 -10.66
CA ALA A 152 4.72 -2.35 -9.73
C ALA A 152 3.62 -1.37 -9.34
N GLN A 153 2.35 -1.77 -9.47
CA GLN A 153 1.19 -0.92 -9.19
C GLN A 153 0.28 -1.49 -8.09
N ILE A 154 0.19 -2.80 -7.96
CA ILE A 154 -0.68 -3.49 -7.01
C ILE A 154 0.11 -4.38 -6.06
N VAL A 155 -0.50 -4.77 -4.93
CA VAL A 155 0.11 -5.64 -3.89
C VAL A 155 1.42 -5.05 -3.34
N ARG A 156 1.38 -3.78 -2.88
CA ARG A 156 2.55 -3.04 -2.36
C ARG A 156 2.46 -2.69 -0.87
N SER A 157 1.28 -2.85 -0.27
CA SER A 157 1.06 -2.50 1.13
C SER A 157 1.61 -3.58 2.08
N ALA A 158 1.87 -3.21 3.32
CA ALA A 158 2.35 -4.12 4.36
C ALA A 158 1.52 -5.41 4.46
N GLY A 159 2.18 -6.55 4.49
CA GLY A 159 1.58 -7.87 4.64
C GLY A 159 0.61 -8.25 3.52
N THR A 160 0.72 -7.64 2.35
CA THR A 160 -0.11 -8.04 1.20
C THR A 160 0.62 -9.01 0.30
N SER A 161 -0.16 -9.93 -0.27
CA SER A 161 0.28 -10.91 -1.25
C SER A 161 -0.87 -11.22 -2.21
N ALA A 162 -0.53 -11.83 -3.34
CA ALA A 162 -1.47 -12.39 -4.29
C ALA A 162 -0.97 -13.77 -4.72
N THR A 163 -1.86 -14.63 -5.21
CA THR A 163 -1.51 -15.98 -5.68
C THR A 163 -1.69 -16.06 -7.19
N LEU A 164 -0.70 -16.59 -7.88
CA LEU A 164 -0.79 -16.90 -9.30
C LEU A 164 -1.60 -18.20 -9.46
N LEU A 165 -2.80 -18.13 -10.04
CA LEU A 165 -3.70 -19.28 -10.17
C LEU A 165 -3.48 -20.08 -11.44
N ALA A 166 -3.35 -19.39 -12.57
CA ALA A 166 -3.21 -20.01 -13.89
C ALA A 166 -2.51 -19.08 -14.86
N ARG A 167 -2.01 -19.64 -15.96
CA ARG A 167 -1.50 -18.91 -17.12
C ARG A 167 -2.22 -19.44 -18.36
N GLU A 168 -2.85 -18.57 -19.11
CA GLU A 168 -3.63 -18.92 -20.30
C GLU A 168 -3.28 -17.93 -21.42
N GLY A 169 -2.61 -18.42 -22.46
CA GLY A 169 -2.19 -17.58 -23.57
C GLY A 169 -1.32 -16.41 -23.13
N THR A 170 -1.73 -15.19 -23.44
CA THR A 170 -1.02 -13.93 -23.11
C THR A 170 -1.33 -13.37 -21.72
N TYR A 171 -2.23 -14.02 -20.96
CA TYR A 171 -2.66 -13.54 -19.65
C TYR A 171 -2.47 -14.58 -18.57
N ALA A 172 -2.16 -14.10 -17.37
CA ALA A 172 -2.16 -14.86 -16.14
C ALA A 172 -3.34 -14.46 -15.26
N GLN A 173 -3.92 -15.42 -14.55
CA GLN A 173 -4.96 -15.20 -13.56
C GLN A 173 -4.33 -15.08 -12.18
N VAL A 174 -4.53 -13.94 -11.53
CA VAL A 174 -3.97 -13.64 -10.21
C VAL A 174 -5.09 -13.37 -9.23
N ARG A 175 -5.12 -14.13 -8.13
CA ARG A 175 -6.04 -13.93 -7.00
C ARG A 175 -5.45 -12.98 -6.00
N MET A 176 -6.12 -11.85 -5.81
CA MET A 176 -5.78 -10.84 -4.82
C MET A 176 -6.23 -11.26 -3.42
N ARG A 177 -5.63 -10.66 -2.37
CA ARG A 177 -6.04 -10.88 -0.98
C ARG A 177 -7.54 -10.60 -0.72
N SER A 178 -8.16 -9.73 -1.50
CA SER A 178 -9.60 -9.44 -1.43
C SER A 178 -10.49 -10.55 -1.98
N GLY A 179 -9.92 -11.58 -2.63
CA GLY A 179 -10.63 -12.62 -3.36
C GLY A 179 -10.95 -12.28 -4.83
N GLU A 180 -10.67 -11.03 -5.27
CA GLU A 180 -10.79 -10.68 -6.70
C GLU A 180 -9.77 -11.46 -7.52
N VAL A 181 -10.22 -12.09 -8.61
CA VAL A 181 -9.36 -12.74 -9.61
C VAL A 181 -9.25 -11.82 -10.81
N ARG A 182 -8.01 -11.57 -11.24
CA ARG A 182 -7.70 -10.59 -12.26
C ARG A 182 -6.79 -11.14 -13.32
N LYS A 183 -7.03 -10.78 -14.59
CA LYS A 183 -6.12 -11.04 -15.71
C LYS A 183 -4.99 -10.02 -15.71
N ILE A 184 -3.76 -10.49 -15.84
CA ILE A 184 -2.54 -9.68 -15.93
C ILE A 184 -1.71 -10.24 -17.07
N HIS A 185 -1.12 -9.38 -17.88
CA HIS A 185 -0.28 -9.82 -19.01
C HIS A 185 0.93 -10.59 -18.50
N ILE A 186 1.31 -11.69 -19.14
CA ILE A 186 2.40 -12.59 -18.70
C ILE A 186 3.79 -11.93 -18.70
N GLU A 187 4.00 -10.89 -19.51
CA GLU A 187 5.24 -10.10 -19.53
C GLU A 187 5.32 -9.08 -18.38
N CYS A 188 4.24 -8.87 -17.63
CA CYS A 188 4.28 -8.06 -16.43
C CYS A 188 5.20 -8.70 -15.39
N ARG A 189 5.97 -7.88 -14.69
CA ARG A 189 6.85 -8.33 -13.62
C ARG A 189 6.10 -8.45 -12.30
N ALA A 190 6.52 -9.41 -11.50
CA ALA A 190 6.09 -9.58 -10.12
C ALA A 190 7.26 -10.04 -9.26
N THR A 191 7.25 -9.68 -7.99
CA THR A 191 8.24 -10.13 -7.01
C THR A 191 7.70 -11.33 -6.24
N ILE A 192 8.53 -12.35 -6.03
CA ILE A 192 8.17 -13.56 -5.31
C ILE A 192 8.08 -13.28 -3.81
N GLY A 193 7.09 -13.89 -3.14
CA GLY A 193 6.84 -13.76 -1.70
C GLY A 193 5.74 -12.75 -1.37
N GLU A 194 5.69 -12.33 -0.11
CA GLU A 194 4.77 -11.31 0.39
C GLU A 194 5.52 -10.07 0.89
N VAL A 195 4.81 -8.95 1.03
CA VAL A 195 5.37 -7.72 1.58
C VAL A 195 5.59 -7.86 3.09
N ALA A 196 6.73 -7.38 3.59
CA ALA A 196 7.04 -7.36 5.01
C ALA A 196 6.06 -6.52 5.85
N ASN A 197 6.23 -6.53 7.19
CA ASN A 197 5.41 -5.78 8.14
C ASN A 197 3.92 -6.21 8.16
N GLY A 198 3.65 -7.52 8.07
CA GLY A 198 2.29 -8.07 8.08
C GLY A 198 1.46 -7.69 9.29
N GLU A 199 2.11 -7.46 10.43
CA GLU A 199 1.52 -7.08 11.70
C GLU A 199 1.08 -5.60 11.78
N HIS A 200 1.32 -4.81 10.72
CA HIS A 200 0.97 -3.38 10.68
C HIS A 200 -0.50 -3.11 11.04
N ASN A 201 -1.40 -4.00 10.64
CA ASN A 201 -2.84 -3.86 10.90
C ASN A 201 -3.23 -4.12 12.36
N LEU A 202 -2.35 -4.76 13.16
CA LEU A 202 -2.56 -4.98 14.58
C LEU A 202 -2.28 -3.74 15.44
N ARG A 203 -1.75 -2.68 14.83
CA ARG A 203 -1.44 -1.44 15.50
C ARG A 203 -2.69 -0.68 15.91
N VAL A 204 -2.74 -0.25 17.17
CA VAL A 204 -3.76 0.65 17.70
C VAL A 204 -3.11 1.96 18.11
N ILE A 205 -3.55 3.07 17.54
CA ILE A 205 -2.90 4.39 17.70
C ILE A 205 -3.30 5.14 18.96
N GLY A 206 -4.36 4.74 19.64
CA GLY A 206 -4.75 5.16 20.99
C GLY A 206 -5.37 6.56 21.11
N LYS A 207 -4.97 7.54 20.31
CA LYS A 207 -5.49 8.92 20.38
C LYS A 207 -5.67 9.56 19.00
N ALA A 208 -6.61 10.50 18.89
CA ALA A 208 -6.91 11.21 17.65
C ALA A 208 -5.71 12.03 17.11
N GLY A 209 -4.87 12.57 18.00
CA GLY A 209 -3.69 13.34 17.61
C GLY A 209 -2.70 12.57 16.72
N VAL A 210 -2.58 11.24 16.90
CA VAL A 210 -1.72 10.42 16.03
C VAL A 210 -2.23 10.41 14.58
N LYS A 211 -3.56 10.38 14.36
CA LYS A 211 -4.13 10.53 13.01
C LYS A 211 -3.80 11.90 12.42
N ARG A 212 -3.82 12.96 13.24
CA ARG A 212 -3.43 14.31 12.83
C ARG A 212 -1.97 14.36 12.37
N TRP A 213 -1.07 13.73 13.10
CA TRP A 213 0.35 13.62 12.71
C TRP A 213 0.55 12.86 11.40
N MET A 214 -0.34 11.92 11.07
CA MET A 214 -0.34 11.20 9.80
C MET A 214 -0.95 12.00 8.63
N GLY A 215 -1.36 13.26 8.86
CA GLY A 215 -1.96 14.11 7.83
C GLY A 215 -3.45 13.87 7.59
N ILE A 216 -4.12 13.15 8.48
CA ILE A 216 -5.55 12.86 8.39
C ILE A 216 -6.31 13.90 9.24
N ARG A 217 -7.13 14.72 8.60
CA ARG A 217 -8.02 15.68 9.27
C ARG A 217 -9.28 14.99 9.80
N PRO A 218 -9.94 15.57 10.81
CA PRO A 218 -11.20 15.06 11.33
C PRO A 218 -12.28 14.94 10.25
N THR A 219 -13.15 13.95 10.40
CA THR A 219 -14.32 13.74 9.53
C THR A 219 -15.58 14.06 10.32
N VAL A 220 -16.40 14.94 9.78
CA VAL A 220 -17.74 15.24 10.31
C VAL A 220 -18.74 14.31 9.62
N ARG A 221 -19.64 13.71 10.40
CA ARG A 221 -20.72 12.85 9.88
C ARG A 221 -21.77 13.71 9.17
N GLY A 222 -22.35 13.21 8.06
CA GLY A 222 -23.39 13.93 7.31
C GLY A 222 -24.61 14.29 8.16
N VAL A 223 -24.98 13.44 9.13
CA VAL A 223 -26.10 13.71 10.07
C VAL A 223 -25.85 14.87 11.03
N ALA A 224 -24.61 15.32 11.17
CA ALA A 224 -24.24 16.49 12.00
C ALA A 224 -24.08 17.77 11.16
N MET A 225 -24.43 17.74 9.90
CA MET A 225 -24.37 18.88 8.98
C MET A 225 -25.76 19.47 8.76
N ASN A 226 -25.82 20.65 8.13
CA ASN A 226 -27.06 21.24 7.69
C ASN A 226 -27.60 20.57 6.41
N PRO A 227 -28.91 20.71 6.09
CA PRO A 227 -29.50 20.09 4.89
C PRO A 227 -28.83 20.50 3.57
N VAL A 228 -28.30 21.73 3.49
CA VAL A 228 -27.57 22.25 2.33
C VAL A 228 -26.24 21.52 2.10
N ASP A 229 -25.60 21.01 3.17
CA ASP A 229 -24.26 20.44 3.11
C ASP A 229 -24.26 18.91 2.86
N HIS A 230 -25.33 18.23 3.26
CA HIS A 230 -25.43 16.80 3.16
C HIS A 230 -26.88 16.29 3.10
N PRO A 231 -27.19 15.26 2.28
CA PRO A 231 -28.55 14.65 2.25
C PRO A 231 -29.07 14.12 3.59
N HIS A 232 -28.17 13.85 4.55
CA HIS A 232 -28.53 13.43 5.92
C HIS A 232 -28.58 14.60 6.92
N GLY A 233 -28.42 15.81 6.46
CA GLY A 233 -28.38 16.99 7.33
C GLY A 233 -29.76 17.43 7.80
N GLY A 234 -29.77 18.24 8.85
CA GLY A 234 -30.98 18.82 9.43
C GLY A 234 -31.66 17.95 10.47
N GLY A 235 -32.88 18.37 10.88
CA GLY A 235 -33.68 17.75 11.93
C GLY A 235 -33.47 18.36 13.29
N GLU A 236 -34.34 18.01 14.23
CA GLU A 236 -34.28 18.45 15.64
C GLU A 236 -33.56 17.36 16.48
N GLY A 237 -32.57 17.79 17.26
CA GLY A 237 -31.83 16.92 18.15
C GLY A 237 -31.03 15.84 17.42
N ARG A 238 -31.00 14.61 17.96
CA ARG A 238 -30.29 13.49 17.40
C ARG A 238 -31.13 12.78 16.34
N THR A 239 -30.93 13.15 15.08
CA THR A 239 -31.59 12.54 13.92
C THR A 239 -30.83 11.38 13.34
N GLY A 240 -31.53 10.50 12.61
CA GLY A 240 -30.97 9.43 11.79
C GLY A 240 -30.73 9.87 10.35
N THR A 241 -30.47 8.91 9.45
CA THR A 241 -30.22 9.19 8.03
C THR A 241 -31.47 9.53 7.23
N GLY A 242 -32.67 9.36 7.81
CA GLY A 242 -33.96 9.63 7.16
C GLY A 242 -34.30 8.68 5.99
N GLY A 243 -33.46 7.69 5.70
CA GLY A 243 -33.62 6.75 4.60
C GLY A 243 -32.33 5.99 4.30
N GLU A 244 -32.14 5.56 3.04
CA GLU A 244 -30.93 4.87 2.63
C GLU A 244 -29.69 5.76 2.75
N PRO A 245 -28.56 5.20 3.26
CA PRO A 245 -27.32 5.97 3.43
C PRO A 245 -26.78 6.50 2.09
N ARG A 246 -26.52 7.79 2.04
CA ARG A 246 -26.00 8.51 0.88
C ARG A 246 -24.69 9.20 1.16
N ASP A 247 -23.93 9.48 0.11
CA ASP A 247 -22.75 10.32 0.16
C ASP A 247 -23.15 11.82 0.03
N PRO A 248 -22.22 12.79 0.17
CA PRO A 248 -22.54 14.22 0.03
C PRO A 248 -23.10 14.62 -1.34
N TRP A 249 -22.92 13.81 -2.37
CA TRP A 249 -23.42 14.05 -3.73
C TRP A 249 -24.73 13.31 -4.03
N GLY A 250 -25.33 12.67 -3.01
CA GLY A 250 -26.60 11.97 -3.13
C GLY A 250 -26.54 10.53 -3.63
N ASN A 251 -25.34 9.99 -3.92
CA ASN A 251 -25.22 8.61 -4.34
C ASN A 251 -25.43 7.63 -3.20
N LEU A 252 -26.06 6.50 -3.47
CA LEU A 252 -26.24 5.41 -2.50
C LEU A 252 -24.89 4.80 -2.11
N THR A 253 -24.64 4.62 -0.79
CA THR A 253 -23.38 4.08 -0.27
C THR A 253 -23.43 2.61 0.12
N LYS A 254 -24.63 2.03 0.30
CA LYS A 254 -24.85 0.61 0.61
C LYS A 254 -25.51 -0.12 -0.56
N GLY A 255 -25.04 -1.33 -0.83
CA GLY A 255 -25.59 -2.21 -1.86
C GLY A 255 -25.34 -1.80 -3.31
N TYR A 256 -25.01 -0.56 -3.56
CA TYR A 256 -24.80 -0.02 -4.90
C TYR A 256 -23.39 -0.31 -5.43
N ARG A 257 -23.30 -0.61 -6.73
CA ARG A 257 -22.04 -0.83 -7.43
C ARG A 257 -21.41 0.52 -7.79
N THR A 258 -20.37 0.95 -7.03
CA THR A 258 -19.69 2.24 -7.22
C THR A 258 -18.60 2.20 -8.30
N ARG A 259 -18.04 1.02 -8.65
CA ARG A 259 -17.00 0.90 -9.69
C ARG A 259 -17.60 1.09 -11.09
N ASN A 260 -17.18 2.13 -11.79
CA ASN A 260 -17.67 2.49 -13.12
C ASN A 260 -16.55 2.51 -14.20
N ASN A 261 -15.40 1.88 -13.94
CA ASN A 261 -14.30 1.83 -14.91
C ASN A 261 -14.52 0.71 -15.94
N LYS A 262 -15.07 1.07 -17.11
CA LYS A 262 -15.36 0.13 -18.21
C LYS A 262 -14.08 -0.48 -18.81
N ARG A 263 -13.00 0.30 -18.98
CA ARG A 263 -11.75 -0.13 -19.64
C ARG A 263 -11.09 -1.32 -18.96
N THR A 264 -11.06 -1.35 -17.62
CA THR A 264 -10.40 -2.40 -16.85
C THR A 264 -11.37 -3.46 -16.31
N GLN A 265 -12.66 -3.36 -16.64
CA GLN A 265 -13.66 -4.35 -16.23
C GLN A 265 -13.41 -5.70 -16.88
N VAL A 266 -12.98 -5.72 -18.14
CA VAL A 266 -12.66 -6.94 -18.91
C VAL A 266 -11.49 -7.73 -18.31
N MET A 267 -10.65 -7.07 -17.50
CA MET A 267 -9.52 -7.73 -16.81
C MET A 267 -9.95 -8.40 -15.50
N ILE A 268 -11.19 -8.28 -15.05
CA ILE A 268 -11.68 -8.91 -13.83
C ILE A 268 -12.44 -10.18 -14.20
N VAL A 269 -11.87 -11.33 -13.84
CA VAL A 269 -12.49 -12.65 -14.05
C VAL A 269 -13.58 -12.91 -13.01
N SER A 270 -13.24 -12.72 -11.74
CA SER A 270 -14.16 -12.86 -10.62
C SER A 270 -14.02 -11.74 -9.63
N ARG A 271 -15.14 -11.21 -9.15
CA ARG A 271 -15.14 -10.15 -8.12
C ARG A 271 -14.99 -10.77 -6.73
N ARG A 272 -14.57 -9.93 -5.77
CA ARG A 272 -14.58 -10.34 -4.36
C ARG A 272 -15.98 -10.82 -3.95
N LYS A 273 -16.06 -11.93 -3.26
CA LYS A 273 -17.29 -12.34 -2.59
C LYS A 273 -17.64 -11.32 -1.50
N LYS A 274 -18.91 -11.01 -1.35
CA LYS A 274 -19.43 -10.16 -0.27
C LYS A 274 -19.27 -10.84 1.06
#